data_04996ed3c3b383b6ac6bc04e38dcb30c
#
_entry.id   04996ed3c3b383b6ac6bc04e38dcb30c
#
_cell.length_a   1.000
_cell.length_b   1.000
_cell.length_c   1.000
_cell.angle_alpha   90.00
_cell.angle_beta   90.00
_cell.angle_gamma   90.00
#
_symmetry.space_group_name_H-M   'P 1'
#
loop_
_entity.id
_entity.type
_entity.pdbx_description
1 polymer ?
#
loop_
_entity_poly.entity_id
_entity_poly.type
_entity_poly.pdbx_seq_one_letter_code
_entity_poly.pdbx_strand_id
1 'polypeptide(L)'
;MSSTSGEHLACTDIEDYALGTRQKTDSGQPIVEGSTMDSYGMAVTTSLSMDDAEVAIRSALAEEGFGVLTEIDVAATLKAKIDVDRPAYKILGACNPHLANQALNHDEAIGLLLPCNVILSDSPDGVIVAAVDPKVMLGIAGDSPDMMEVAGEARTKLERAIATLPVLS
;
A
#
# COMPACT_ATOMS: atom_id res chain seq x y z
N MET A 1 -54.96 14.13 -7.39
CA MET A 1 -54.14 14.87 -8.36
C MET A 1 -53.00 15.50 -7.56
N SER A 2 -51.88 14.84 -7.46
CA SER A 2 -50.68 15.43 -6.91
C SER A 2 -49.49 14.70 -7.55
N SER A 3 -48.82 15.44 -8.39
CA SER A 3 -47.67 15.07 -9.17
C SER A 3 -46.42 15.05 -8.26
N THR A 4 -45.77 13.91 -8.11
CA THR A 4 -44.46 13.81 -7.47
C THR A 4 -43.40 13.82 -8.56
N SER A 5 -42.71 14.93 -8.66
CA SER A 5 -41.51 15.08 -9.50
C SER A 5 -40.35 14.27 -8.91
N GLY A 6 -39.92 13.26 -9.64
CA GLY A 6 -38.70 12.54 -9.32
C GLY A 6 -37.48 13.41 -9.68
N GLU A 7 -36.73 13.82 -8.69
CA GLU A 7 -35.42 14.43 -8.90
C GLU A 7 -34.41 13.35 -9.32
N HIS A 8 -34.01 13.46 -10.56
CA HIS A 8 -32.94 12.70 -11.16
C HIS A 8 -31.62 13.26 -10.62
N LEU A 9 -30.99 12.57 -9.67
CA LEU A 9 -29.60 12.90 -9.32
C LEU A 9 -28.73 12.56 -10.53
N ALA A 10 -28.30 13.63 -11.20
CA ALA A 10 -27.32 13.54 -12.26
C ALA A 10 -25.95 13.20 -11.65
N CYS A 11 -25.39 12.09 -12.09
CA CYS A 11 -24.04 11.65 -11.78
C CYS A 11 -23.08 12.49 -12.65
N THR A 12 -22.70 13.68 -12.20
CA THR A 12 -21.84 14.61 -12.95
C THR A 12 -20.57 15.06 -12.22
N ASP A 13 -20.07 14.30 -11.24
CA ASP A 13 -18.87 14.71 -10.47
C ASP A 13 -17.75 13.65 -10.47
N ILE A 14 -17.51 12.99 -11.62
CA ILE A 14 -16.34 12.09 -11.77
C ILE A 14 -15.14 12.81 -12.42
N GLU A 15 -15.34 13.98 -13.01
CA GLU A 15 -14.25 14.71 -13.70
C GLU A 15 -13.29 15.45 -12.74
N ASP A 16 -13.69 15.73 -11.49
CA ASP A 16 -12.84 16.45 -10.52
C ASP A 16 -11.85 15.57 -9.74
N TYR A 17 -11.94 14.25 -9.88
CA TYR A 17 -11.01 13.33 -9.20
C TYR A 17 -9.70 13.08 -9.97
N ALA A 18 -9.61 13.50 -11.22
CA ALA A 18 -8.44 13.28 -12.08
C ALA A 18 -7.42 14.43 -12.07
N LEU A 19 -7.76 15.57 -11.50
CA LEU A 19 -6.87 16.71 -11.36
C LEU A 19 -6.66 16.99 -9.88
N GLY A 20 -5.63 16.36 -9.29
CA GLY A 20 -5.12 16.74 -7.98
C GLY A 20 -4.76 18.24 -8.01
N THR A 21 -5.71 19.09 -7.65
CA THR A 21 -5.45 20.51 -7.42
C THR A 21 -4.51 20.61 -6.23
N ARG A 22 -3.23 20.90 -6.52
CA ARG A 22 -2.28 21.37 -5.50
C ARG A 22 -2.90 22.58 -4.81
N GLN A 23 -3.44 22.40 -3.65
CA GLN A 23 -3.76 23.51 -2.76
C GLN A 23 -2.43 24.12 -2.32
N LYS A 24 -2.19 25.39 -2.73
CA LYS A 24 -1.07 26.17 -2.23
C LYS A 24 -1.50 26.81 -0.92
N THR A 25 -0.63 26.73 0.09
CA THR A 25 -0.77 27.58 1.28
C THR A 25 -0.56 29.04 0.90
N ASP A 26 -1.12 29.94 1.69
CA ASP A 26 -1.00 31.42 1.52
C ASP A 26 0.46 31.90 1.62
N SER A 27 1.40 31.05 2.04
CA SER A 27 2.85 31.30 2.10
C SER A 27 3.65 30.78 0.91
N GLY A 28 3.01 30.15 -0.09
CA GLY A 28 3.67 29.71 -1.33
C GLY A 28 4.62 28.53 -1.19
N GLN A 29 4.70 27.91 -0.02
CA GLN A 29 5.50 26.69 0.19
C GLN A 29 4.67 25.46 -0.20
N PRO A 30 5.30 24.45 -0.86
CA PRO A 30 4.62 23.18 -1.08
C PRO A 30 4.33 22.56 0.28
N ILE A 31 3.07 22.21 0.53
CA ILE A 31 2.72 21.38 1.69
C ILE A 31 3.34 20.01 1.42
N VAL A 32 4.51 19.75 2.00
CA VAL A 32 4.99 18.40 2.27
C VAL A 32 4.37 18.02 3.61
N GLU A 33 3.05 17.95 3.64
CA GLU A 33 2.37 17.24 4.72
C GLU A 33 2.82 15.79 4.62
N GLY A 34 3.20 15.21 5.77
CA GLY A 34 3.68 13.85 5.88
C GLY A 34 2.83 12.93 5.02
N SER A 35 3.50 12.15 4.17
CA SER A 35 2.84 11.27 3.22
C SER A 35 1.71 10.54 3.95
N THR A 36 0.52 10.48 3.37
CA THR A 36 -0.59 9.68 3.92
C THR A 36 -0.18 8.23 4.16
N MET A 37 0.92 7.79 3.53
CA MET A 37 1.53 6.48 3.77
C MET A 37 2.04 6.31 5.20
N ASP A 38 2.52 7.38 5.86
CA ASP A 38 3.05 7.30 7.23
C ASP A 38 1.99 6.90 8.27
N SER A 39 0.71 7.00 7.92
CA SER A 39 -0.40 6.63 8.79
C SER A 39 -0.75 5.13 8.75
N TYR A 40 -0.40 4.40 7.69
CA TYR A 40 -0.76 2.97 7.51
C TYR A 40 0.29 2.14 6.78
N GLY A 41 1.45 2.73 6.47
CA GLY A 41 2.53 2.05 5.75
C GLY A 41 3.90 2.58 6.11
N MET A 42 4.92 1.91 5.60
CA MET A 42 6.33 2.25 5.73
C MET A 42 6.89 2.33 4.32
N ALA A 43 7.58 3.40 3.95
CA ALA A 43 8.01 3.63 2.59
C ALA A 43 9.45 4.14 2.49
N VAL A 44 10.08 3.80 1.37
CA VAL A 44 11.33 4.44 0.90
C VAL A 44 11.16 4.83 -0.56
N THR A 45 11.87 5.89 -0.98
CA THR A 45 12.03 6.22 -2.40
C THR A 45 13.44 5.84 -2.82
N THR A 46 13.57 5.04 -3.88
CA THR A 46 14.85 4.55 -4.39
C THR A 46 15.12 5.03 -5.81
N SER A 47 16.40 5.15 -6.17
CA SER A 47 16.85 5.44 -7.53
C SER A 47 16.91 4.20 -8.44
N LEU A 48 16.59 3.03 -7.93
CA LEU A 48 16.54 1.81 -8.72
C LEU A 48 15.44 1.90 -9.79
N SER A 49 15.62 1.15 -10.89
CA SER A 49 14.52 0.91 -11.82
C SER A 49 13.41 0.09 -11.15
N MET A 50 12.19 0.09 -11.71
CA MET A 50 11.09 -0.75 -11.22
C MET A 50 11.48 -2.22 -11.09
N ASP A 51 12.17 -2.76 -12.10
CA ASP A 51 12.59 -4.17 -12.13
C ASP A 51 13.66 -4.46 -11.08
N ASP A 52 14.66 -3.57 -10.95
CA ASP A 52 15.72 -3.74 -9.95
C ASP A 52 15.19 -3.57 -8.53
N ALA A 53 14.27 -2.63 -8.30
CA ALA A 53 13.61 -2.43 -7.01
C ALA A 53 12.76 -3.65 -6.63
N GLU A 54 12.06 -4.26 -7.60
CA GLU A 54 11.30 -5.48 -7.37
C GLU A 54 12.21 -6.65 -6.99
N VAL A 55 13.31 -6.86 -7.73
CA VAL A 55 14.29 -7.91 -7.40
C VAL A 55 14.87 -7.69 -6.00
N ALA A 56 15.25 -6.46 -5.68
CA ALA A 56 15.84 -6.11 -4.39
C ALA A 56 14.87 -6.35 -3.23
N ILE A 57 13.62 -5.86 -3.34
CA ILE A 57 12.64 -6.03 -2.25
C ILE A 57 12.22 -7.50 -2.07
N ARG A 58 12.09 -8.27 -3.15
CA ARG A 58 11.79 -9.71 -3.06
C ARG A 58 12.89 -10.46 -2.32
N SER A 59 14.17 -10.15 -2.59
CA SER A 59 15.30 -10.74 -1.86
C SER A 59 15.27 -10.37 -0.38
N ALA A 60 15.10 -9.09 -0.07
CA ALA A 60 15.06 -8.59 1.30
C ALA A 60 13.88 -9.19 2.10
N LEU A 61 12.72 -9.32 1.49
CA LEU A 61 11.56 -9.99 2.10
C LEU A 61 11.86 -11.45 2.41
N ALA A 62 12.52 -12.17 1.49
CA ALA A 62 12.89 -13.56 1.70
C ALA A 62 13.87 -13.75 2.87
N GLU A 63 14.85 -12.84 3.05
CA GLU A 63 15.78 -12.84 4.18
C GLU A 63 15.06 -12.66 5.53
N GLU A 64 13.94 -11.93 5.54
CA GLU A 64 13.09 -11.73 6.71
C GLU A 64 12.02 -12.82 6.88
N GLY A 65 12.04 -13.85 6.03
CA GLY A 65 11.14 -15.00 6.08
C GLY A 65 9.77 -14.76 5.44
N PHE A 66 9.64 -13.72 4.60
CA PHE A 66 8.42 -13.50 3.81
C PHE A 66 8.57 -14.11 2.42
N GLY A 67 7.55 -14.87 2.00
CA GLY A 67 7.35 -15.28 0.62
C GLY A 67 6.38 -14.36 -0.10
N VAL A 68 6.63 -14.02 -1.36
CA VAL A 68 5.65 -13.33 -2.21
C VAL A 68 4.70 -14.37 -2.79
N LEU A 69 3.43 -14.33 -2.38
CA LEU A 69 2.40 -15.29 -2.78
C LEU A 69 1.61 -14.82 -4.00
N THR A 70 1.42 -13.52 -4.14
CA THR A 70 0.63 -12.91 -5.21
C THR A 70 1.34 -11.69 -5.77
N GLU A 71 1.09 -11.43 -7.05
CA GLU A 71 1.57 -10.25 -7.77
C GLU A 71 0.42 -9.69 -8.60
N ILE A 72 0.22 -8.39 -8.54
CA ILE A 72 -0.77 -7.68 -9.33
C ILE A 72 -0.09 -6.51 -10.04
N ASP A 73 -0.03 -6.54 -11.36
CA ASP A 73 0.31 -5.38 -12.17
C ASP A 73 -0.96 -4.53 -12.33
N VAL A 74 -1.05 -3.49 -11.52
CA VAL A 74 -2.20 -2.59 -11.48
C VAL A 74 -2.26 -1.74 -12.75
N ALA A 75 -1.12 -1.25 -13.24
CA ALA A 75 -1.07 -0.43 -14.44
C ALA A 75 -1.57 -1.21 -15.66
N ALA A 76 -1.04 -2.40 -15.88
CA ALA A 76 -1.47 -3.28 -16.97
C ALA A 76 -2.94 -3.71 -16.82
N THR A 77 -3.38 -3.99 -15.58
CA THR A 77 -4.77 -4.39 -15.33
C THR A 77 -5.76 -3.29 -15.67
N LEU A 78 -5.49 -2.04 -15.23
CA LEU A 78 -6.36 -0.90 -15.50
C LEU A 78 -6.37 -0.57 -17.00
N LYS A 79 -5.21 -0.62 -17.66
CA LYS A 79 -5.13 -0.44 -19.11
C LYS A 79 -5.99 -1.47 -19.85
N ALA A 80 -5.88 -2.75 -19.49
CA ALA A 80 -6.61 -3.82 -20.14
C ALA A 80 -8.12 -3.80 -19.88
N LYS A 81 -8.56 -3.39 -18.69
CA LYS A 81 -9.96 -3.48 -18.27
C LYS A 81 -10.81 -2.24 -18.56
N ILE A 82 -10.22 -1.08 -18.45
CA ILE A 82 -10.94 0.21 -18.53
C ILE A 82 -10.20 1.26 -19.39
N ASP A 83 -9.13 0.85 -20.10
CA ASP A 83 -8.30 1.69 -20.98
C ASP A 83 -7.71 2.94 -20.30
N VAL A 84 -7.38 2.83 -19.00
CA VAL A 84 -6.73 3.91 -18.23
C VAL A 84 -5.22 3.70 -18.21
N ASP A 85 -4.47 4.70 -18.66
CA ASP A 85 -3.02 4.74 -18.54
C ASP A 85 -2.61 5.36 -17.20
N ARG A 86 -1.64 4.73 -16.52
CA ARG A 86 -1.02 5.25 -15.31
C ARG A 86 0.45 4.85 -15.24
N PRO A 87 1.28 5.55 -14.43
CA PRO A 87 2.64 5.11 -14.13
C PRO A 87 2.68 3.68 -13.64
N ALA A 88 3.83 3.01 -13.83
CA ALA A 88 4.02 1.64 -13.38
C ALA A 88 3.65 1.49 -11.89
N TYR A 89 2.85 0.49 -11.59
CA TYR A 89 2.37 0.21 -10.23
C TYR A 89 2.15 -1.28 -10.05
N LYS A 90 2.86 -1.88 -9.09
CA LYS A 90 2.71 -3.30 -8.74
C LYS A 90 2.33 -3.45 -7.27
N ILE A 91 1.59 -4.51 -6.96
CA ILE A 91 1.30 -4.95 -5.59
C ILE A 91 1.81 -6.37 -5.43
N LEU A 92 2.64 -6.58 -4.43
CA LEU A 92 3.15 -7.88 -4.02
C LEU A 92 2.46 -8.27 -2.72
N GLY A 93 1.80 -9.42 -2.69
CA GLY A 93 1.25 -9.98 -1.46
C GLY A 93 2.31 -10.81 -0.74
N ALA A 94 2.95 -10.25 0.28
CA ALA A 94 4.01 -10.87 1.05
C ALA A 94 3.46 -11.55 2.32
N CYS A 95 3.88 -12.78 2.61
CA CYS A 95 3.43 -13.52 3.76
C CYS A 95 4.59 -14.22 4.46
N ASN A 96 4.69 -14.06 5.78
CA ASN A 96 5.51 -14.89 6.64
C ASN A 96 4.63 -16.02 7.21
N PRO A 97 4.85 -17.29 6.83
CA PRO A 97 3.94 -18.38 7.18
C PRO A 97 3.85 -18.64 8.67
N HIS A 98 4.93 -18.39 9.43
CA HIS A 98 4.91 -18.58 10.88
C HIS A 98 4.01 -17.55 11.57
N LEU A 99 4.16 -16.27 11.20
CA LEU A 99 3.34 -15.18 11.74
C LEU A 99 1.88 -15.28 11.29
N ALA A 100 1.66 -15.63 10.02
CA ALA A 100 0.31 -15.84 9.51
C ALA A 100 -0.41 -17.00 10.25
N ASN A 101 0.28 -18.10 10.52
CA ASN A 101 -0.30 -19.22 11.27
C ASN A 101 -0.63 -18.82 12.73
N GLN A 102 0.23 -18.04 13.39
CA GLN A 102 -0.06 -17.53 14.73
C GLN A 102 -1.31 -16.64 14.73
N ALA A 103 -1.40 -15.71 13.78
CA ALA A 103 -2.55 -14.81 13.65
C ALA A 103 -3.86 -15.60 13.38
N LEU A 104 -3.84 -16.56 12.45
CA LEU A 104 -5.01 -17.38 12.10
C LEU A 104 -5.43 -18.32 13.26
N ASN A 105 -4.50 -18.80 14.08
CA ASN A 105 -4.85 -19.57 15.28
C ASN A 105 -5.53 -18.72 16.35
N HIS A 106 -5.28 -17.41 16.36
CA HIS A 106 -5.91 -16.47 17.26
C HIS A 106 -7.32 -16.07 16.75
N ASP A 107 -7.42 -15.75 15.47
CA ASP A 107 -8.69 -15.40 14.80
C ASP A 107 -8.63 -15.80 13.33
N GLU A 108 -9.46 -16.76 12.91
CA GLU A 108 -9.53 -17.26 11.53
C GLU A 108 -9.95 -16.17 10.53
N ALA A 109 -10.73 -15.16 10.99
CA ALA A 109 -11.16 -14.04 10.15
C ALA A 109 -10.01 -13.10 9.76
N ILE A 110 -8.85 -13.19 10.41
CA ILE A 110 -7.63 -12.45 10.02
C ILE A 110 -7.22 -12.72 8.56
N GLY A 111 -7.63 -13.83 7.99
CA GLY A 111 -7.45 -14.10 6.57
C GLY A 111 -7.97 -12.99 5.64
N LEU A 112 -8.95 -12.19 6.08
CA LEU A 112 -9.45 -11.02 5.35
C LEU A 112 -8.43 -9.89 5.28
N LEU A 113 -7.45 -9.87 6.19
CA LEU A 113 -6.40 -8.85 6.29
C LEU A 113 -5.03 -9.36 5.78
N LEU A 114 -4.95 -10.60 5.32
CA LEU A 114 -3.73 -11.19 4.76
C LEU A 114 -3.84 -11.25 3.23
N PRO A 115 -2.70 -11.21 2.50
CA PRO A 115 -1.31 -11.04 2.97
C PRO A 115 -0.95 -9.57 3.21
N CYS A 116 0.25 -9.31 3.78
CA CYS A 116 0.79 -7.95 3.86
C CYS A 116 1.14 -7.46 2.45
N ASN A 117 0.51 -6.36 2.03
CA ASN A 117 0.80 -5.78 0.73
C ASN A 117 2.10 -4.96 0.76
N VAL A 118 2.95 -5.18 -0.24
CA VAL A 118 4.09 -4.35 -0.58
C VAL A 118 3.85 -3.77 -1.96
N ILE A 119 3.93 -2.45 -2.11
CA ILE A 119 3.73 -1.78 -3.39
C ILE A 119 5.06 -1.30 -3.95
N LEU A 120 5.15 -1.28 -5.28
CA LEU A 120 6.15 -0.56 -6.04
C LEU A 120 5.41 0.40 -6.96
N SER A 121 5.76 1.67 -6.88
CA SER A 121 5.10 2.72 -7.66
C SER A 121 6.13 3.65 -8.28
N ASP A 122 6.07 3.83 -9.58
CA ASP A 122 6.88 4.83 -10.28
C ASP A 122 6.39 6.23 -9.93
N SER A 123 7.33 7.13 -9.64
CA SER A 123 7.05 8.53 -9.30
C SER A 123 8.10 9.46 -9.94
N PRO A 124 7.83 10.78 -10.03
CA PRO A 124 8.79 11.75 -10.57
C PRO A 124 10.13 11.76 -9.83
N ASP A 125 10.14 11.37 -8.56
CA ASP A 125 11.31 11.39 -7.69
C ASP A 125 12.00 10.02 -7.59
N GLY A 126 11.53 9.00 -8.31
CA GLY A 126 12.08 7.65 -8.30
C GLY A 126 11.01 6.60 -7.97
N VAL A 127 11.43 5.38 -7.70
CA VAL A 127 10.50 4.29 -7.36
C VAL A 127 10.21 4.30 -5.86
N ILE A 128 8.93 4.41 -5.53
CA ILE A 128 8.45 4.25 -4.15
C ILE A 128 8.24 2.77 -3.88
N VAL A 129 8.88 2.25 -2.85
CA VAL A 129 8.63 0.90 -2.31
C VAL A 129 8.04 1.06 -0.92
N ALA A 130 6.83 0.56 -0.71
CA ALA A 130 6.15 0.70 0.58
C ALA A 130 5.46 -0.60 0.99
N ALA A 131 5.49 -0.90 2.29
CA ALA A 131 4.75 -2.01 2.89
C ALA A 131 3.65 -1.48 3.81
N VAL A 132 2.55 -2.20 3.91
CA VAL A 132 1.51 -1.94 4.92
C VAL A 132 2.10 -2.06 6.32
N ASP A 133 1.66 -1.21 7.26
CA ASP A 133 1.98 -1.39 8.68
C ASP A 133 1.09 -2.50 9.29
N PRO A 134 1.66 -3.65 9.67
CA PRO A 134 0.87 -4.74 10.24
C PRO A 134 0.15 -4.37 11.55
N LYS A 135 0.70 -3.41 12.33
CA LYS A 135 0.03 -2.96 13.57
C LYS A 135 -1.26 -2.22 13.26
N VAL A 136 -1.26 -1.38 12.23
CA VAL A 136 -2.47 -0.68 11.80
C VAL A 136 -3.45 -1.65 11.17
N MET A 137 -2.98 -2.53 10.30
CA MET A 137 -3.81 -3.49 9.58
C MET A 137 -4.49 -4.48 10.54
N LEU A 138 -3.73 -5.13 11.43
CA LEU A 138 -4.26 -6.13 12.37
C LEU A 138 -4.99 -5.49 13.56
N GLY A 139 -4.67 -4.23 13.91
CA GLY A 139 -5.39 -3.46 14.92
C GLY A 139 -6.87 -3.24 14.60
N ILE A 140 -7.27 -3.37 13.32
CA ILE A 140 -8.69 -3.34 12.91
C ILE A 140 -9.47 -4.51 13.53
N ALA A 141 -8.82 -5.65 13.73
CA ALA A 141 -9.44 -6.84 14.33
C ALA A 141 -9.49 -6.80 15.88
N GLY A 142 -8.90 -5.78 16.51
CA GLY A 142 -8.87 -5.58 17.96
C GLY A 142 -7.47 -5.52 18.55
N ASP A 143 -7.39 -5.14 19.83
CA ASP A 143 -6.14 -4.88 20.56
C ASP A 143 -5.71 -6.08 21.44
N SER A 144 -5.92 -7.31 20.97
CA SER A 144 -5.44 -8.51 21.68
C SER A 144 -3.91 -8.45 21.81
N PRO A 145 -3.34 -8.65 23.02
CA PRO A 145 -1.89 -8.63 23.24
C PRO A 145 -1.14 -9.57 22.31
N ASP A 146 -1.63 -10.80 22.13
CA ASP A 146 -1.00 -11.82 21.28
C ASP A 146 -0.99 -11.39 19.80
N MET A 147 -2.10 -10.79 19.33
CA MET A 147 -2.19 -10.27 17.97
C MET A 147 -1.24 -9.08 17.76
N MET A 148 -1.15 -8.18 18.75
CA MET A 148 -0.26 -7.03 18.68
C MET A 148 1.22 -7.41 18.75
N GLU A 149 1.57 -8.52 19.39
CA GLU A 149 2.92 -9.09 19.37
C GLU A 149 3.27 -9.60 17.96
N VAL A 150 2.39 -10.40 17.34
CA VAL A 150 2.54 -10.87 15.95
C VAL A 150 2.66 -9.70 14.98
N ALA A 151 1.79 -8.71 15.10
CA ALA A 151 1.83 -7.49 14.29
C ALA A 151 3.15 -6.71 14.46
N GLY A 152 3.65 -6.62 15.70
CA GLY A 152 4.91 -5.96 16.02
C GLY A 152 6.11 -6.65 15.41
N GLU A 153 6.16 -7.99 15.45
CA GLU A 153 7.22 -8.76 14.83
C GLU A 153 7.18 -8.62 13.30
N ALA A 154 6.00 -8.76 12.69
CA ALA A 154 5.81 -8.58 11.26
C ALA A 154 6.27 -7.19 10.80
N ARG A 155 5.89 -6.13 11.53
CA ARG A 155 6.30 -4.76 11.26
C ARG A 155 7.82 -4.62 11.27
N THR A 156 8.48 -5.07 12.34
CA THR A 156 9.94 -4.95 12.49
C THR A 156 10.68 -5.64 11.35
N LYS A 157 10.20 -6.81 10.90
CA LYS A 157 10.77 -7.54 9.78
C LYS A 157 10.58 -6.79 8.46
N LEU A 158 9.38 -6.25 8.19
CA LEU A 158 9.11 -5.46 6.99
C LEU A 158 9.93 -4.16 6.96
N GLU A 159 10.07 -3.48 8.10
CA GLU A 159 10.93 -2.28 8.21
C GLU A 159 12.38 -2.61 7.84
N ARG A 160 12.92 -3.73 8.32
CA ARG A 160 14.28 -4.17 7.95
C ARG A 160 14.39 -4.44 6.46
N ALA A 161 13.42 -5.18 5.89
CA ALA A 161 13.44 -5.47 4.46
C ALA A 161 13.43 -4.19 3.61
N ILE A 162 12.57 -3.22 3.92
CA ILE A 162 12.49 -1.95 3.19
C ILE A 162 13.77 -1.12 3.37
N ALA A 163 14.34 -1.10 4.58
CA ALA A 163 15.55 -0.33 4.88
C ALA A 163 16.82 -0.82 4.15
N THR A 164 16.80 -2.00 3.53
CA THR A 164 17.93 -2.49 2.71
C THR A 164 18.03 -1.81 1.34
N LEU A 165 16.94 -1.21 0.86
CA LEU A 165 16.96 -0.56 -0.45
C LEU A 165 17.77 0.75 -0.38
N PRO A 166 18.54 1.08 -1.44
CA PRO A 166 19.27 2.34 -1.52
C PRO A 166 18.26 3.49 -1.57
N VAL A 167 18.34 4.39 -0.60
CA VAL A 167 17.47 5.58 -0.50
C VAL A 167 18.04 6.71 -1.36
N LEU A 168 17.17 7.45 -2.05
CA LEU A 168 17.54 8.70 -2.68
C LEU A 168 17.95 9.71 -1.59
N SER A 169 19.17 10.22 -1.69
CA SER A 169 19.76 11.24 -0.81
C SER A 169 19.48 12.66 -1.33
#